data_3a73084968c5ff6cd3ceb6f287e70fa7
#
_entry.id   3a73084968c5ff6cd3ceb6f287e70fa7
#
_cell.length_a   1.000
_cell.length_b   1.000
_cell.length_c   1.000
_cell.angle_alpha   90.00
_cell.angle_beta   90.00
_cell.angle_gamma   90.00
#
_symmetry.space_group_name_H-M   'P 1'
#
loop_
_entity.id
_entity.type
_entity.pdbx_description
1 polymer ?
#
loop_
_entity_poly.entity_id
_entity_poly.type
_entity_poly.pdbx_seq_one_letter_code
_entity_poly.pdbx_strand_id
1 'polypeptide(L)'
;GWSVERVVSICVERVNGLDNASNASGPTPSREPRFEKFQEMVGILRELQLADALDLGAAPGVPDAAGKMQAGNGLVLRVRPVAALAPRIVRLKELLGVPNAGNELRLTNNFFNRPENGLAVRTRSMMGILFYLSHNAEVPPAHREAGLVTRTKAADGTPFDWNKVTGGLFRVKSANARPANAFVSVAYRGKWFYLADNDLESKSTFMLLTQLFNLQAGQIKTVAPALTIGVGG
;
A
#
# COMPACT_ATOMS: atom_id res chain seq x y z
N GLY A 1 13.77 0.70 -10.13
CA GLY A 1 12.33 0.48 -9.91
C GLY A 1 11.90 0.97 -8.53
N TRP A 2 10.60 1.01 -8.27
CA TRP A 2 10.08 1.34 -6.95
C TRP A 2 10.45 0.28 -5.91
N SER A 3 10.70 0.70 -4.68
CA SER A 3 10.87 -0.23 -3.55
C SER A 3 9.58 -1.02 -3.33
N VAL A 4 9.68 -2.36 -3.23
CA VAL A 4 8.55 -3.22 -2.89
C VAL A 4 7.96 -2.82 -1.54
N GLU A 5 8.80 -2.43 -0.59
CA GLU A 5 8.40 -1.92 0.71
C GLU A 5 7.42 -0.74 0.58
N ARG A 6 7.78 0.28 -0.22
CA ARG A 6 6.94 1.46 -0.43
C ARG A 6 5.61 1.11 -1.08
N VAL A 7 5.66 0.38 -2.20
CA VAL A 7 4.46 0.05 -2.98
C VAL A 7 3.52 -0.84 -2.15
N VAL A 8 4.03 -1.90 -1.53
CA VAL A 8 3.21 -2.84 -0.77
C VAL A 8 2.66 -2.18 0.50
N SER A 9 3.48 -1.43 1.25
CA SER A 9 3.01 -0.77 2.47
C SER A 9 1.91 0.25 2.21
N ILE A 10 1.97 0.97 1.09
CA ILE A 10 1.01 2.04 0.78
C ILE A 10 -0.23 1.48 0.08
N CYS A 11 -0.05 0.64 -0.94
CA CYS A 11 -1.13 0.22 -1.82
C CYS A 11 -1.88 -1.03 -1.33
N VAL A 12 -1.25 -1.89 -0.53
CA VAL A 12 -1.86 -3.15 -0.09
C VAL A 12 -2.45 -3.00 1.31
N GLU A 13 -3.71 -3.32 1.44
CA GLU A 13 -4.46 -3.31 2.70
C GLU A 13 -4.33 -4.63 3.45
N ARG A 14 -4.29 -5.74 2.70
CA ARG A 14 -4.28 -7.09 3.27
C ARG A 14 -3.66 -8.10 2.31
N VAL A 15 -2.88 -9.03 2.85
CA VAL A 15 -2.43 -10.22 2.12
C VAL A 15 -2.79 -11.46 2.96
N ASN A 16 -3.62 -12.35 2.43
CA ASN A 16 -4.13 -13.50 3.18
C ASN A 16 -4.72 -13.07 4.54
N GLY A 17 -4.16 -13.59 5.63
CA GLY A 17 -4.52 -13.23 7.01
C GLY A 17 -3.77 -12.03 7.59
N LEU A 18 -2.87 -11.41 6.83
CA LEU A 18 -2.04 -10.29 7.30
C LEU A 18 -2.69 -8.96 7.01
N ASP A 19 -3.11 -8.24 8.02
CA ASP A 19 -3.66 -6.89 7.92
C ASP A 19 -2.54 -5.84 7.94
N ASN A 20 -2.65 -4.87 7.05
CA ASN A 20 -1.83 -3.65 7.03
C ASN A 20 -2.67 -2.47 7.46
N ALA A 21 -3.03 -2.40 8.73
CA ALA A 21 -3.88 -1.34 9.26
C ALA A 21 -5.13 -1.12 8.38
N SER A 22 -5.89 -2.19 8.07
CA SER A 22 -7.04 -2.14 7.16
C SER A 22 -8.12 -1.16 7.59
N ASN A 23 -8.27 -0.93 8.92
CA ASN A 23 -9.15 0.08 9.47
C ASN A 23 -8.69 1.54 9.27
N ALA A 24 -7.47 1.76 8.76
CA ALA A 24 -6.91 3.08 8.44
C ALA A 24 -7.18 3.50 6.99
N SER A 25 -7.86 2.68 6.19
CA SER A 25 -8.24 3.01 4.80
C SER A 25 -9.51 3.88 4.73
N GLY A 26 -9.98 4.40 5.86
CA GLY A 26 -11.14 5.26 6.03
C GLY A 26 -10.89 6.31 7.13
N PRO A 27 -11.96 6.84 7.74
CA PRO A 27 -11.85 7.77 8.86
C PRO A 27 -10.98 7.22 9.99
N THR A 28 -10.33 8.10 10.74
CA THR A 28 -9.42 7.73 11.83
C THR A 28 -10.07 6.73 12.79
N PRO A 29 -9.51 5.52 12.95
CA PRO A 29 -10.07 4.51 13.82
C PRO A 29 -9.90 4.88 15.29
N SER A 30 -10.84 4.46 16.13
CA SER A 30 -10.79 4.70 17.59
C SER A 30 -9.74 3.82 18.31
N ARG A 31 -9.43 2.67 17.73
CA ARG A 31 -8.48 1.67 18.28
C ARG A 31 -7.31 1.45 17.34
N GLU A 32 -6.18 1.05 17.91
CA GLU A 32 -4.97 0.71 17.17
C GLU A 32 -5.22 -0.38 16.11
N PRO A 33 -4.56 -0.28 14.96
CA PRO A 33 -4.66 -1.27 13.89
C PRO A 33 -3.78 -2.49 14.15
N ARG A 34 -4.02 -3.55 13.38
CA ARG A 34 -3.08 -4.68 13.24
C ARG A 34 -2.17 -4.42 12.05
N PHE A 35 -0.86 -4.57 12.25
CA PHE A 35 0.11 -4.26 11.19
C PHE A 35 1.46 -4.97 11.34
N GLU A 36 1.86 -5.44 12.53
CA GLU A 36 3.23 -5.86 12.83
C GLU A 36 3.69 -7.03 11.94
N LYS A 37 2.86 -8.07 11.81
CA LYS A 37 3.18 -9.23 10.96
C LYS A 37 3.23 -8.86 9.48
N PHE A 38 2.42 -7.88 9.06
CA PHE A 38 2.48 -7.37 7.71
C PHE A 38 3.79 -6.62 7.46
N GLN A 39 4.24 -5.79 8.40
CA GLN A 39 5.53 -5.10 8.29
C GLN A 39 6.70 -6.09 8.27
N GLU A 40 6.66 -7.15 9.09
CA GLU A 40 7.67 -8.22 9.04
C GLU A 40 7.73 -8.85 7.64
N MET A 41 6.58 -9.19 7.06
CA MET A 41 6.48 -9.70 5.69
C MET A 41 7.10 -8.71 4.68
N VAL A 42 6.76 -7.44 4.76
CA VAL A 42 7.27 -6.40 3.86
C VAL A 42 8.78 -6.25 3.98
N GLY A 43 9.33 -6.31 5.19
CA GLY A 43 10.77 -6.29 5.43
C GLY A 43 11.48 -7.46 4.71
N ILE A 44 10.92 -8.67 4.81
CA ILE A 44 11.48 -9.84 4.10
C ILE A 44 11.38 -9.66 2.59
N LEU A 45 10.26 -9.17 2.06
CA LEU A 45 10.13 -8.89 0.63
C LEU A 45 11.18 -7.87 0.16
N ARG A 46 11.50 -6.88 0.99
CA ARG A 46 12.54 -5.89 0.69
C ARG A 46 13.94 -6.53 0.66
N GLU A 47 14.26 -7.39 1.62
CA GLU A 47 15.53 -8.14 1.62
C GLU A 47 15.67 -8.99 0.35
N LEU A 48 14.61 -9.69 -0.06
CA LEU A 48 14.57 -10.48 -1.29
C LEU A 48 14.71 -9.61 -2.54
N GLN A 49 14.08 -8.44 -2.57
CA GLN A 49 14.24 -7.48 -3.69
C GLN A 49 15.69 -7.00 -3.80
N LEU A 50 16.34 -6.67 -2.70
CA LEU A 50 17.73 -6.21 -2.69
C LEU A 50 18.72 -7.31 -3.14
N ALA A 51 18.38 -8.58 -2.87
CA ALA A 51 19.15 -9.74 -3.31
C ALA A 51 18.79 -10.20 -4.75
N ASP A 52 17.98 -9.41 -5.47
CA ASP A 52 17.49 -9.76 -6.82
C ASP A 52 16.80 -11.14 -6.85
N ALA A 53 16.12 -11.50 -5.76
CA ALA A 53 15.46 -12.80 -5.56
C ALA A 53 13.94 -12.75 -5.69
N LEU A 54 13.39 -11.62 -6.15
CA LEU A 54 11.94 -11.39 -6.21
C LEU A 54 11.53 -10.96 -7.62
N ASP A 55 10.70 -11.76 -8.28
CA ASP A 55 10.15 -11.46 -9.60
C ASP A 55 8.62 -11.43 -9.55
N LEU A 56 8.01 -10.51 -10.29
CA LEU A 56 6.57 -10.46 -10.52
C LEU A 56 6.30 -10.55 -12.03
N GLY A 57 5.52 -11.52 -12.44
CA GLY A 57 5.23 -11.74 -13.85
C GLY A 57 3.88 -12.40 -14.09
N ALA A 58 3.55 -12.58 -15.37
CA ALA A 58 2.38 -13.36 -15.75
C ALA A 58 2.55 -14.83 -15.36
N ALA A 59 1.46 -15.48 -15.00
CA ALA A 59 1.45 -16.92 -14.78
C ALA A 59 1.90 -17.67 -16.07
N PRO A 60 2.66 -18.77 -15.95
CA PRO A 60 3.04 -19.56 -17.11
C PRO A 60 1.81 -20.04 -17.87
N GLY A 61 1.92 -20.10 -19.19
CA GLY A 61 0.87 -20.62 -20.06
C GLY A 61 0.54 -22.08 -19.75
N VAL A 62 -0.70 -22.46 -19.99
CA VAL A 62 -1.18 -23.83 -19.83
C VAL A 62 -1.60 -24.35 -21.20
N PRO A 63 -1.18 -25.58 -21.63
CA PRO A 63 -1.67 -26.17 -22.86
C PRO A 63 -3.17 -26.46 -22.76
N ASP A 64 -3.93 -26.11 -23.80
CA ASP A 64 -5.33 -26.52 -23.94
C ASP A 64 -5.44 -28.01 -24.36
N ALA A 65 -6.66 -28.49 -24.49
CA ALA A 65 -6.94 -29.88 -24.89
C ALA A 65 -6.37 -30.26 -26.29
N ALA A 66 -6.02 -29.27 -27.12
CA ALA A 66 -5.39 -29.44 -28.43
C ALA A 66 -3.87 -29.28 -28.38
N GLY A 67 -3.27 -29.10 -27.18
CA GLY A 67 -1.84 -28.89 -26.97
C GLY A 67 -1.34 -27.46 -27.30
N LYS A 68 -2.24 -26.53 -27.61
CA LYS A 68 -1.89 -25.13 -27.88
C LYS A 68 -1.70 -24.38 -26.57
N MET A 69 -0.54 -23.74 -26.42
CA MET A 69 -0.26 -22.91 -25.24
C MET A 69 -1.21 -21.70 -25.18
N GLN A 70 -2.04 -21.66 -24.15
CA GLN A 70 -2.81 -20.48 -23.79
C GLN A 70 -2.03 -19.66 -22.77
N ALA A 71 -2.07 -18.33 -22.89
CA ALA A 71 -1.45 -17.44 -21.91
C ALA A 71 -1.98 -17.74 -20.51
N GLY A 72 -1.07 -17.90 -19.55
CA GLY A 72 -1.46 -18.08 -18.16
C GLY A 72 -2.27 -16.90 -17.65
N ASN A 73 -3.35 -17.16 -16.95
CA ASN A 73 -4.22 -16.14 -16.38
C ASN A 73 -3.71 -15.74 -14.98
N GLY A 74 -3.46 -14.43 -14.78
CA GLY A 74 -3.09 -13.85 -13.50
C GLY A 74 -1.60 -13.54 -13.34
N LEU A 75 -1.25 -13.09 -12.14
CA LEU A 75 0.10 -12.72 -11.75
C LEU A 75 0.69 -13.77 -10.79
N VAL A 76 1.99 -13.96 -10.90
CA VAL A 76 2.78 -14.85 -10.03
C VAL A 76 3.93 -14.07 -9.44
N LEU A 77 4.05 -14.12 -8.11
CA LEU A 77 5.24 -13.72 -7.39
C LEU A 77 6.18 -14.91 -7.31
N ARG A 78 7.34 -14.81 -7.94
CA ARG A 78 8.39 -15.82 -7.89
C ARG A 78 9.46 -15.40 -6.89
N VAL A 79 9.79 -16.29 -5.97
CA VAL A 79 10.86 -16.12 -5.00
C VAL A 79 12.00 -17.05 -5.42
N ARG A 80 13.10 -16.48 -5.93
CA ARG A 80 14.31 -17.27 -6.28
C ARG A 80 14.99 -17.74 -4.99
N PRO A 81 15.40 -19.01 -4.90
CA PRO A 81 16.10 -19.52 -3.74
C PRO A 81 17.50 -18.88 -3.64
N VAL A 82 17.76 -18.23 -2.50
CA VAL A 82 19.08 -17.68 -2.15
C VAL A 82 19.46 -18.30 -0.80
N ALA A 83 20.57 -19.02 -0.76
CA ALA A 83 20.99 -19.78 0.42
C ALA A 83 21.08 -18.90 1.69
N ALA A 84 21.65 -17.70 1.57
CA ALA A 84 21.77 -16.76 2.68
C ALA A 84 20.40 -16.27 3.22
N LEU A 85 19.34 -16.32 2.41
CA LEU A 85 17.99 -15.88 2.78
C LEU A 85 17.02 -17.05 3.00
N ALA A 86 17.48 -18.30 2.97
CA ALA A 86 16.60 -19.47 3.14
C ALA A 86 15.73 -19.40 4.41
N PRO A 87 16.23 -19.03 5.61
CA PRO A 87 15.38 -18.89 6.80
C PRO A 87 14.31 -17.80 6.64
N ARG A 88 14.64 -16.71 5.94
CA ARG A 88 13.71 -15.59 5.68
C ARG A 88 12.61 -16.01 4.70
N ILE A 89 12.94 -16.83 3.69
CA ILE A 89 11.96 -17.37 2.73
C ILE A 89 10.98 -18.32 3.45
N VAL A 90 11.49 -19.19 4.34
CA VAL A 90 10.63 -20.03 5.18
C VAL A 90 9.68 -19.18 6.03
N ARG A 91 10.24 -18.18 6.72
CA ARG A 91 9.45 -17.27 7.56
C ARG A 91 8.41 -16.49 6.76
N LEU A 92 8.73 -16.05 5.54
CA LEU A 92 7.78 -15.41 4.63
C LEU A 92 6.59 -16.32 4.33
N LYS A 93 6.85 -17.58 3.97
CA LYS A 93 5.80 -18.56 3.67
C LYS A 93 4.92 -18.88 4.88
N GLU A 94 5.49 -18.95 6.09
CA GLU A 94 4.75 -19.09 7.34
C GLU A 94 3.82 -17.90 7.60
N LEU A 95 4.36 -16.68 7.51
CA LEU A 95 3.56 -15.45 7.67
C LEU A 95 2.40 -15.39 6.70
N LEU A 96 2.64 -15.77 5.44
CA LEU A 96 1.63 -15.81 4.39
C LEU A 96 0.63 -16.97 4.53
N GLY A 97 0.87 -17.92 5.44
CA GLY A 97 0.03 -19.10 5.61
C GLY A 97 0.08 -20.06 4.41
N VAL A 98 1.25 -20.17 3.79
CA VAL A 98 1.54 -21.06 2.65
C VAL A 98 2.87 -21.83 2.84
N PRO A 99 3.09 -22.49 4.00
CA PRO A 99 4.39 -23.06 4.35
C PRO A 99 4.90 -24.10 3.34
N ASN A 100 4.00 -24.83 2.71
CA ASN A 100 4.30 -25.90 1.75
C ASN A 100 4.35 -25.40 0.28
N ALA A 101 4.12 -24.09 0.04
CA ALA A 101 4.17 -23.56 -1.31
C ALA A 101 5.59 -23.65 -1.90
N GLY A 102 5.66 -23.93 -3.20
CA GLY A 102 6.91 -23.83 -3.97
C GLY A 102 7.42 -22.38 -4.05
N ASN A 103 8.20 -22.12 -5.05
CA ASN A 103 8.80 -20.78 -5.26
C ASN A 103 7.91 -19.82 -6.05
N GLU A 104 6.76 -20.27 -6.50
CA GLU A 104 5.78 -19.49 -7.25
C GLU A 104 4.49 -19.35 -6.46
N LEU A 105 4.13 -18.12 -6.15
CA LEU A 105 2.95 -17.75 -5.38
C LEU A 105 1.98 -17.01 -6.30
N ARG A 106 0.81 -17.58 -6.53
CA ARG A 106 -0.21 -16.99 -7.42
C ARG A 106 -0.95 -15.85 -6.72
N LEU A 107 -0.99 -14.68 -7.33
CA LEU A 107 -1.79 -13.56 -6.83
C LEU A 107 -3.26 -13.74 -7.24
N THR A 108 -4.16 -13.49 -6.29
CA THR A 108 -5.61 -13.53 -6.49
C THR A 108 -6.28 -12.44 -5.66
N ASN A 109 -7.46 -12.02 -6.04
CA ASN A 109 -8.34 -11.19 -5.23
C ASN A 109 -9.42 -12.01 -4.48
N ASN A 110 -9.43 -13.34 -4.68
CA ASN A 110 -10.40 -14.22 -4.05
C ASN A 110 -9.88 -14.75 -2.70
N PHE A 111 -10.44 -14.26 -1.61
CA PHE A 111 -10.09 -14.66 -0.24
C PHE A 111 -10.77 -15.96 0.21
N PHE A 112 -11.87 -16.34 -0.43
CA PHE A 112 -12.68 -17.49 -0.03
C PHE A 112 -12.24 -18.78 -0.72
N ASN A 113 -11.84 -18.69 -1.99
CA ASN A 113 -11.40 -19.83 -2.79
C ASN A 113 -9.99 -19.59 -3.31
N ARG A 114 -9.03 -19.65 -2.41
CA ARG A 114 -7.62 -19.42 -2.67
C ARG A 114 -6.91 -20.74 -2.95
N PRO A 115 -6.12 -20.87 -4.04
CA PRO A 115 -5.27 -22.04 -4.25
C PRO A 115 -4.23 -22.18 -3.11
N GLU A 116 -3.70 -23.38 -2.94
CA GLU A 116 -2.76 -23.70 -1.85
C GLU A 116 -1.52 -22.79 -1.82
N ASN A 117 -1.02 -22.43 -3.02
CA ASN A 117 0.08 -21.46 -3.20
C ASN A 117 -0.42 -20.02 -3.47
N GLY A 118 -1.67 -19.72 -3.15
CA GLY A 118 -2.30 -18.44 -3.49
C GLY A 118 -1.97 -17.35 -2.48
N LEU A 119 -1.76 -16.14 -3.00
CA LEU A 119 -1.73 -14.90 -2.25
C LEU A 119 -2.98 -14.10 -2.57
N ALA A 120 -3.96 -14.13 -1.69
CA ALA A 120 -5.11 -13.26 -1.79
C ALA A 120 -4.72 -11.85 -1.36
N VAL A 121 -4.76 -10.90 -2.29
CA VAL A 121 -4.33 -9.52 -2.09
C VAL A 121 -5.53 -8.58 -2.20
N ARG A 122 -5.71 -7.74 -1.18
CA ARG A 122 -6.63 -6.59 -1.23
C ARG A 122 -5.82 -5.31 -1.29
N THR A 123 -6.07 -4.52 -2.30
CA THR A 123 -5.46 -3.19 -2.44
C THR A 123 -6.37 -2.11 -1.86
N ARG A 124 -5.78 -1.01 -1.41
CA ARG A 124 -6.53 0.19 -1.06
C ARG A 124 -7.04 0.88 -2.34
N SER A 125 -8.21 1.50 -2.25
CA SER A 125 -8.60 2.52 -3.23
C SER A 125 -7.67 3.75 -3.11
N MET A 126 -7.67 4.62 -4.10
CA MET A 126 -6.89 5.86 -4.02
C MET A 126 -7.26 6.70 -2.78
N MET A 127 -8.55 6.80 -2.48
CA MET A 127 -9.02 7.47 -1.27
C MET A 127 -8.53 6.74 0.00
N GLY A 128 -8.53 5.40 0.01
CA GLY A 128 -7.99 4.60 1.11
C GLY A 128 -6.50 4.83 1.35
N ILE A 129 -5.72 5.01 0.27
CA ILE A 129 -4.29 5.38 0.36
C ILE A 129 -4.14 6.76 1.01
N LEU A 130 -4.93 7.75 0.59
CA LEU A 130 -4.88 9.09 1.15
C LEU A 130 -5.26 9.10 2.65
N PHE A 131 -6.30 8.37 3.04
CA PHE A 131 -6.64 8.19 4.46
C PHE A 131 -5.49 7.54 5.23
N TYR A 132 -4.96 6.44 4.75
CA TYR A 132 -3.85 5.74 5.39
C TYR A 132 -2.64 6.66 5.63
N LEU A 133 -2.22 7.42 4.63
CA LEU A 133 -1.09 8.34 4.74
C LEU A 133 -1.39 9.59 5.58
N SER A 134 -2.66 10.03 5.63
CA SER A 134 -3.04 11.20 6.43
C SER A 134 -2.85 11.00 7.94
N HIS A 135 -2.82 9.76 8.41
CA HIS A 135 -2.56 9.45 9.82
C HIS A 135 -1.15 9.86 10.26
N ASN A 136 -0.23 10.06 9.33
CA ASN A 136 1.12 10.55 9.62
C ASN A 136 1.28 12.07 9.38
N ALA A 137 0.17 12.80 9.33
CA ALA A 137 0.18 14.24 9.35
C ALA A 137 0.30 14.76 10.79
N GLU A 138 1.25 15.66 11.01
CA GLU A 138 1.44 16.31 12.31
C GLU A 138 0.22 17.15 12.66
N VAL A 139 -0.39 16.87 13.82
CA VAL A 139 -1.53 17.61 14.30
C VAL A 139 -1.07 18.72 15.24
N PRO A 140 -1.30 20.01 14.91
CA PRO A 140 -0.96 21.12 15.80
C PRO A 140 -1.62 20.98 17.18
N PRO A 141 -0.91 21.32 18.29
CA PRO A 141 -1.47 21.23 19.64
C PRO A 141 -2.82 21.92 19.78
N ALA A 142 -2.95 23.15 19.24
CA ALA A 142 -4.21 23.90 19.28
C ALA A 142 -5.39 23.17 18.61
N HIS A 143 -5.15 22.40 17.54
CA HIS A 143 -6.24 21.62 16.91
C HIS A 143 -6.64 20.40 17.76
N ARG A 144 -5.69 19.85 18.52
CA ARG A 144 -5.96 18.75 19.46
C ARG A 144 -6.77 19.24 20.66
N GLU A 145 -6.38 20.35 21.25
CA GLU A 145 -7.04 20.99 22.39
C GLU A 145 -8.46 21.43 22.04
N ALA A 146 -8.66 21.95 20.84
CA ALA A 146 -9.96 22.36 20.33
C ALA A 146 -10.86 21.17 19.90
N GLY A 147 -10.42 19.91 20.05
CA GLY A 147 -11.22 18.72 19.70
C GLY A 147 -11.49 18.56 18.18
N LEU A 148 -10.66 19.15 17.33
CA LEU A 148 -10.88 19.17 15.87
C LEU A 148 -10.41 17.88 15.16
N VAL A 149 -9.80 16.94 15.89
CA VAL A 149 -9.25 15.70 15.32
C VAL A 149 -9.63 14.49 16.16
N THR A 150 -9.94 13.39 15.48
CA THR A 150 -10.14 12.09 16.13
C THR A 150 -8.77 11.52 16.53
N ARG A 151 -8.71 10.83 17.65
CA ARG A 151 -7.49 10.23 18.18
C ARG A 151 -7.67 8.72 18.30
N THR A 152 -6.77 7.98 17.70
CA THR A 152 -6.65 6.53 17.91
C THR A 152 -6.03 6.28 19.30
N LYS A 153 -6.57 5.31 20.02
CA LYS A 153 -6.03 4.85 21.32
C LYS A 153 -5.34 3.50 21.13
N ALA A 154 -4.18 3.37 21.75
CA ALA A 154 -3.50 2.09 21.95
C ALA A 154 -4.26 1.22 22.97
N ALA A 155 -3.87 -0.05 23.12
CA ALA A 155 -4.52 -0.99 24.05
C ALA A 155 -4.50 -0.50 25.49
N ASP A 156 -3.46 0.22 25.90
CA ASP A 156 -3.30 0.82 27.23
C ASP A 156 -4.09 2.14 27.43
N GLY A 157 -4.82 2.59 26.41
CA GLY A 157 -5.59 3.83 26.42
C GLY A 157 -4.80 5.10 26.08
N THR A 158 -3.48 5.00 25.91
CA THR A 158 -2.64 6.13 25.47
C THR A 158 -2.88 6.47 24.00
N PRO A 159 -2.49 7.66 23.53
CA PRO A 159 -2.54 7.98 22.11
C PRO A 159 -1.66 7.04 21.29
N PHE A 160 -2.25 6.40 20.26
CA PHE A 160 -1.52 5.52 19.38
C PHE A 160 -0.54 6.32 18.49
N ASP A 161 0.69 5.83 18.38
CA ASP A 161 1.72 6.41 17.52
C ASP A 161 1.64 5.82 16.10
N TRP A 162 1.07 6.58 15.18
CA TRP A 162 0.93 6.18 13.78
C TRP A 162 2.27 6.07 13.04
N ASN A 163 3.36 6.62 13.56
CA ASN A 163 4.69 6.40 12.98
C ASN A 163 5.09 4.92 12.97
N LYS A 164 4.56 4.12 13.90
CA LYS A 164 4.76 2.66 13.90
C LYS A 164 4.20 1.97 12.66
N VAL A 165 3.14 2.52 12.07
CA VAL A 165 2.46 1.96 10.89
C VAL A 165 2.96 2.56 9.58
N THR A 166 2.96 3.89 9.49
CA THR A 166 3.29 4.63 8.26
C THR A 166 4.76 5.04 8.20
N GLY A 167 5.42 5.08 9.33
CA GLY A 167 6.86 5.21 9.52
C GLY A 167 7.52 6.31 8.71
N GLY A 168 8.66 6.01 8.17
CA GLY A 168 9.45 6.91 7.35
C GLY A 168 8.93 7.15 5.94
N LEU A 169 7.84 6.50 5.51
CA LEU A 169 7.40 6.55 4.10
C LEU A 169 6.76 7.89 3.72
N PHE A 170 6.06 8.55 4.64
CA PHE A 170 5.37 9.81 4.35
C PHE A 170 5.13 10.61 5.64
N ARG A 171 5.59 11.84 5.71
CA ARG A 171 5.47 12.72 6.87
C ARG A 171 5.05 14.11 6.45
N VAL A 172 3.88 14.55 6.89
CA VAL A 172 3.40 15.91 6.71
C VAL A 172 3.68 16.68 8.01
N LYS A 173 4.54 17.69 7.94
CA LYS A 173 4.86 18.56 9.08
C LYS A 173 3.91 19.74 9.16
N SER A 174 3.79 20.35 10.34
CA SER A 174 3.02 21.58 10.56
C SER A 174 3.90 22.75 11.01
N ALA A 175 3.52 23.98 10.64
CA ALA A 175 4.21 25.21 11.03
C ALA A 175 3.22 26.38 11.18
N ASN A 176 3.61 27.40 11.95
CA ASN A 176 2.81 28.61 12.14
C ASN A 176 2.95 29.59 10.96
N ALA A 177 4.07 29.55 10.26
CA ALA A 177 4.37 30.38 9.09
C ALA A 177 4.72 29.50 7.89
N ARG A 178 4.67 30.08 6.68
CA ARG A 178 5.05 29.38 5.45
C ARG A 178 6.51 28.93 5.52
N PRO A 179 6.80 27.63 5.41
CA PRO A 179 8.17 27.13 5.45
C PRO A 179 8.95 27.54 4.19
N ALA A 180 10.18 28.03 4.36
CA ALA A 180 11.05 28.37 3.22
C ALA A 180 11.54 27.12 2.45
N ASN A 181 11.78 26.00 3.19
CA ASN A 181 12.34 24.77 2.64
C ASN A 181 11.28 23.68 2.59
N ALA A 182 10.19 23.93 1.86
CA ALA A 182 9.13 22.97 1.63
C ALA A 182 9.11 22.52 0.16
N PHE A 183 9.06 21.21 -0.08
CA PHE A 183 8.81 20.64 -1.41
C PHE A 183 7.39 20.98 -1.88
N VAL A 184 6.42 20.81 -1.01
CA VAL A 184 5.03 21.25 -1.18
C VAL A 184 4.49 21.74 0.15
N SER A 185 3.67 22.80 0.11
CA SER A 185 3.04 23.34 1.31
C SER A 185 1.63 23.82 1.02
N VAL A 186 0.73 23.69 2.02
CA VAL A 186 -0.65 24.14 1.95
C VAL A 186 -1.03 24.85 3.26
N ALA A 187 -1.73 25.97 3.15
CA ALA A 187 -2.30 26.66 4.30
C ALA A 187 -3.68 26.07 4.64
N TYR A 188 -3.91 25.71 5.89
CA TYR A 188 -5.18 25.25 6.38
C TYR A 188 -5.41 25.62 7.85
N ARG A 189 -6.55 26.23 8.18
CA ARG A 189 -6.93 26.65 9.53
C ARG A 189 -5.83 27.45 10.28
N GLY A 190 -5.22 28.42 9.61
CA GLY A 190 -4.21 29.29 10.21
C GLY A 190 -2.85 28.60 10.45
N LYS A 191 -2.65 27.41 9.92
CA LYS A 191 -1.39 26.66 9.95
C LYS A 191 -0.93 26.32 8.55
N TRP A 192 0.35 26.04 8.40
CA TRP A 192 0.94 25.50 7.19
C TRP A 192 1.25 24.03 7.39
N PHE A 193 0.86 23.21 6.44
CA PHE A 193 1.22 21.78 6.36
C PHE A 193 2.13 21.60 5.17
N TYR A 194 3.20 20.81 5.33
CA TYR A 194 4.20 20.71 4.29
C TYR A 194 5.00 19.40 4.32
N LEU A 195 5.52 19.03 3.15
CA LEU A 195 6.59 18.04 3.01
C LEU A 195 7.91 18.80 2.98
N ALA A 196 8.86 18.42 3.85
CA ALA A 196 10.16 19.05 3.89
C ALA A 196 10.97 18.69 2.62
N ASP A 197 11.71 19.65 2.08
CA ASP A 197 12.46 19.44 0.84
C ASP A 197 13.62 18.45 0.98
N ASN A 198 14.13 18.25 2.19
CA ASN A 198 15.15 17.25 2.50
C ASN A 198 14.57 15.87 2.89
N ASP A 199 13.25 15.70 2.94
CA ASP A 199 12.62 14.39 3.22
C ASP A 199 12.41 13.61 1.91
N LEU A 200 13.45 12.90 1.48
CA LEU A 200 13.46 12.16 0.22
C LEU A 200 12.43 11.02 0.21
N GLU A 201 12.14 10.41 1.36
CA GLU A 201 11.16 9.34 1.48
C GLU A 201 9.73 9.85 1.22
N SER A 202 9.36 10.97 1.86
CA SER A 202 8.06 11.61 1.64
C SER A 202 7.93 12.14 0.21
N LYS A 203 8.99 12.71 -0.36
CA LYS A 203 9.02 13.16 -1.78
C LYS A 203 8.78 11.97 -2.72
N SER A 204 9.47 10.86 -2.51
CA SER A 204 9.30 9.65 -3.34
C SER A 204 7.87 9.10 -3.22
N THR A 205 7.29 9.07 -2.01
CA THR A 205 5.90 8.66 -1.82
C THR A 205 4.93 9.61 -2.52
N PHE A 206 5.16 10.91 -2.44
CA PHE A 206 4.34 11.91 -3.14
C PHE A 206 4.37 11.71 -4.67
N MET A 207 5.54 11.39 -5.23
CA MET A 207 5.68 11.07 -6.66
C MET A 207 4.92 9.79 -7.02
N LEU A 208 4.98 8.75 -6.19
CA LEU A 208 4.19 7.52 -6.39
C LEU A 208 2.69 7.82 -6.39
N LEU A 209 2.20 8.63 -5.44
CA LEU A 209 0.80 9.05 -5.38
C LEU A 209 0.38 9.78 -6.66
N THR A 210 1.21 10.69 -7.15
CA THR A 210 0.95 11.43 -8.39
C THR A 210 0.82 10.49 -9.59
N GLN A 211 1.69 9.48 -9.69
CA GLN A 211 1.60 8.48 -10.75
C GLN A 211 0.34 7.63 -10.65
N LEU A 212 -0.01 7.15 -9.46
CA LEU A 212 -1.23 6.37 -9.23
C LEU A 212 -2.49 7.18 -9.58
N PHE A 213 -2.51 8.45 -9.19
CA PHE A 213 -3.61 9.36 -9.52
C PHE A 213 -3.76 9.56 -11.03
N ASN A 214 -2.65 9.78 -11.74
CA ASN A 214 -2.65 9.95 -13.19
C ASN A 214 -3.11 8.68 -13.92
N LEU A 215 -2.73 7.50 -13.45
CA LEU A 215 -3.20 6.24 -14.00
C LEU A 215 -4.72 6.09 -13.86
N GLN A 216 -5.28 6.43 -12.70
CA GLN A 216 -6.73 6.39 -12.48
C GLN A 216 -7.46 7.45 -13.32
N ALA A 217 -6.95 8.68 -13.39
CA ALA A 217 -7.54 9.75 -14.19
C ALA A 217 -7.54 9.43 -15.69
N GLY A 218 -6.51 8.74 -16.20
CA GLY A 218 -6.43 8.29 -17.58
C GLY A 218 -7.51 7.26 -17.98
N GLN A 219 -7.93 6.43 -17.06
CA GLN A 219 -8.98 5.42 -17.29
C GLN A 219 -10.39 6.03 -17.40
N ILE A 220 -10.62 7.22 -16.82
CA ILE A 220 -11.93 7.90 -16.89
C ILE A 220 -12.19 8.50 -18.28
N LYS A 221 -11.17 8.78 -19.08
CA LYS A 221 -11.30 9.37 -20.42
C LYS A 221 -11.87 8.43 -21.49
N THR A 222 -12.07 7.16 -21.22
CA THR A 222 -12.56 6.17 -22.19
C THR A 222 -14.06 5.90 -22.13
N VAL A 223 -14.80 6.55 -21.26
CA VAL A 223 -16.27 6.48 -21.26
C VAL A 223 -16.78 7.54 -22.24
N ALA A 224 -16.95 7.16 -23.51
CA ALA A 224 -17.69 7.99 -24.45
C ALA A 224 -19.09 8.28 -23.91
N PRO A 225 -19.61 9.52 -23.97
CA PRO A 225 -20.95 9.82 -23.51
C PRO A 225 -21.96 9.01 -24.33
N ALA A 226 -22.67 8.11 -23.66
CA ALA A 226 -23.66 7.22 -24.25
C ALA A 226 -25.01 7.94 -24.52
N LEU A 227 -24.99 9.21 -24.91
CA LEU A 227 -26.20 9.94 -25.23
C LEU A 227 -26.04 10.66 -26.60
N THR A 228 -26.42 9.96 -27.68
CA THR A 228 -26.71 10.57 -28.94
C THR A 228 -28.22 10.83 -28.97
N ILE A 229 -28.66 12.06 -28.71
CA ILE A 229 -30.06 12.46 -28.93
C ILE A 229 -30.15 12.70 -30.42
N GLY A 230 -30.81 11.78 -31.14
CA GLY A 230 -31.21 12.00 -32.52
C GLY A 230 -32.26 13.12 -32.59
N VAL A 231 -31.90 14.28 -33.09
CA VAL A 231 -32.88 15.30 -33.45
C VAL A 231 -33.47 14.87 -34.80
N GLY A 232 -34.67 14.26 -34.71
CA GLY A 232 -35.46 13.97 -35.92
C GLY A 232 -35.95 15.28 -36.52
N GLY A 233 -35.69 15.46 -37.85
CA GLY A 233 -36.35 16.43 -38.68
C GLY A 233 -37.72 15.97 -39.12
#